data_a11210a27e1764325d54a43825ed10e4
#
_entry.id   a11210a27e1764325d54a43825ed10e4
#
_cell.length_a   1.000
_cell.length_b   1.000
_cell.length_c   1.000
_cell.angle_alpha   90.00
_cell.angle_beta   90.00
_cell.angle_gamma   90.00
#
_symmetry.space_group_name_H-M   'P 1'
#
loop_
_entity.id
_entity.type
_entity.pdbx_description
1 polymer ?
#
loop_
_entity_poly.entity_id
_entity_poly.type
_entity_poly.pdbx_seq_one_letter_code
_entity_poly.pdbx_strand_id
1 'polypeptide(L)'
;ASSFIMNWDILRNVNMPDVRNAVRTIVFTHDVDLRDGFPDYFYDASYIVVCDPVQYHLRPETQRTIGILADAILSGEDCDNLELIKTYELDEGVTAKVYYRTGEYSAAFKQKIAEQFHDAYPDVPALHPAAE
;
A
#
# COMPACT_ATOMS: atom_id res chain seq x y z
N ALA A 1 -2.25 3.75 3.52
CA ALA A 1 -3.58 4.38 3.48
C ALA A 1 -3.42 5.90 3.50
N SER A 2 -3.98 6.56 2.53
CA SER A 2 -3.87 8.01 2.38
C SER A 2 -5.20 8.54 1.84
N SER A 3 -6.03 9.06 2.73
CA SER A 3 -7.31 9.68 2.36
C SER A 3 -7.85 10.53 3.51
N PHE A 4 -8.93 11.27 3.26
CA PHE A 4 -9.68 11.96 4.32
C PHE A 4 -10.36 10.98 5.29
N ILE A 5 -10.66 9.76 4.85
CA ILE A 5 -11.32 8.72 5.65
C ILE A 5 -10.29 7.92 6.45
N MET A 6 -9.13 7.65 5.86
CA MET A 6 -8.06 6.92 6.51
C MET A 6 -6.71 7.51 6.13
N ASN A 7 -6.08 8.19 7.05
CA ASN A 7 -4.76 8.79 6.89
C ASN A 7 -3.89 8.57 8.13
N TRP A 8 -2.64 9.02 8.06
CA TRP A 8 -1.67 8.89 9.13
C TRP A 8 -2.16 9.43 10.47
N ASP A 9 -2.70 10.64 10.47
CA ASP A 9 -3.11 11.29 11.70
C ASP A 9 -4.25 10.54 12.38
N ILE A 10 -5.19 10.02 11.61
CA ILE A 10 -6.28 9.19 12.13
C ILE A 10 -5.73 7.91 12.77
N LEU A 11 -4.89 7.18 12.04
CA LEU A 11 -4.33 5.92 12.55
C LEU A 11 -3.39 6.13 13.74
N ARG A 12 -2.62 7.21 13.75
CA ARG A 12 -1.74 7.59 14.86
C ARG A 12 -2.52 7.95 16.11
N ASN A 13 -3.68 8.59 15.95
CA ASN A 13 -4.49 9.09 17.05
C ASN A 13 -5.54 8.09 17.54
N VAL A 14 -5.72 6.95 16.87
CA VAL A 14 -6.58 5.88 17.37
C VAL A 14 -6.01 5.36 18.67
N ASN A 15 -6.67 5.71 19.76
CA ASN A 15 -6.29 5.31 21.11
C ASN A 15 -6.78 3.89 21.38
N MET A 16 -6.12 2.91 20.77
CA MET A 16 -6.39 1.49 21.05
C MET A 16 -5.32 0.95 22.00
N PRO A 17 -5.63 0.80 23.30
CA PRO A 17 -4.67 0.30 24.28
C PRO A 17 -4.08 -1.06 23.89
N ASP A 18 -4.89 -1.92 23.29
CA ASP A 18 -4.51 -3.29 22.93
C ASP A 18 -3.64 -3.35 21.65
N VAL A 19 -3.78 -2.39 20.75
CA VAL A 19 -3.01 -2.33 19.50
C VAL A 19 -1.63 -1.71 19.71
N ARG A 20 -1.45 -0.84 20.70
CA ARG A 20 -0.15 -0.23 20.99
C ARG A 20 0.96 -1.25 21.28
N ASN A 21 0.60 -2.40 21.82
CA ASN A 21 1.54 -3.48 22.14
C ASN A 21 1.75 -4.45 20.97
N ALA A 22 0.83 -4.51 20.01
CA ALA A 22 0.84 -5.45 18.89
C ALA A 22 1.48 -4.86 17.63
N VAL A 23 1.32 -3.57 17.38
CA VAL A 23 1.84 -2.91 16.18
C VAL A 23 3.04 -2.03 16.56
N ARG A 24 4.24 -2.53 16.31
CA ARG A 24 5.48 -1.82 16.64
C ARG A 24 5.81 -0.69 15.68
N THR A 25 5.45 -0.85 14.41
CA THR A 25 5.76 0.13 13.38
C THR A 25 4.62 0.20 12.37
N ILE A 26 4.05 1.38 12.21
CA ILE A 26 3.09 1.67 11.12
C ILE A 26 3.82 2.57 10.13
N VAL A 27 3.90 2.12 8.88
CA VAL A 27 4.49 2.88 7.78
C VAL A 27 3.40 3.18 6.76
N PHE A 28 3.46 4.35 6.17
CA PHE A 28 2.50 4.80 5.17
C PHE A 28 3.12 4.76 3.78
N THR A 29 2.29 4.45 2.81
CA THR A 29 2.65 4.63 1.42
C THR A 29 3.01 6.11 1.21
N HIS A 30 4.06 6.36 0.46
CA HIS A 30 4.50 7.70 0.14
C HIS A 30 3.36 8.51 -0.52
N ASP A 31 3.19 9.76 -0.08
CA ASP A 31 2.06 10.59 -0.50
C ASP A 31 2.30 11.30 -1.82
N VAL A 32 3.52 11.72 -2.09
CA VAL A 32 3.90 12.45 -3.31
C VAL A 32 5.02 11.69 -3.99
N ASP A 33 4.69 11.04 -5.09
CA ASP A 33 5.58 10.10 -5.78
C ASP A 33 6.95 10.69 -6.12
N LEU A 34 6.98 11.86 -6.77
CA LEU A 34 8.24 12.50 -7.19
C LEU A 34 9.10 13.02 -6.03
N ARG A 35 8.49 13.24 -4.87
CA ARG A 35 9.21 13.66 -3.65
C ARG A 35 9.76 12.46 -2.88
N ASP A 36 8.97 11.41 -2.80
CA ASP A 36 9.17 10.35 -1.81
C ASP A 36 9.82 9.09 -2.40
N GLY A 37 9.70 8.87 -3.69
CA GLY A 37 10.27 7.71 -4.39
C GLY A 37 9.50 6.42 -4.13
N PHE A 38 10.12 5.28 -4.47
CA PHE A 38 9.53 3.96 -4.27
C PHE A 38 9.55 3.57 -2.79
N PRO A 39 8.44 3.03 -2.24
CA PRO A 39 8.37 2.61 -0.84
C PRO A 39 8.96 1.20 -0.65
N ASP A 40 10.27 1.07 -0.55
CA ASP A 40 10.98 -0.23 -0.45
C ASP A 40 10.45 -1.11 0.68
N TYR A 41 10.06 -0.52 1.79
CA TYR A 41 9.48 -1.23 2.94
C TYR A 41 8.16 -1.96 2.64
N PHE A 42 7.54 -1.71 1.48
CA PHE A 42 6.33 -2.41 1.06
C PHE A 42 6.54 -3.93 1.02
N TYR A 43 7.69 -4.36 0.53
CA TYR A 43 8.01 -5.80 0.43
C TYR A 43 8.28 -6.45 1.80
N ASP A 44 8.65 -5.67 2.79
CA ASP A 44 8.97 -6.16 4.15
C ASP A 44 7.77 -6.11 5.11
N ALA A 45 6.70 -5.42 4.74
CA ALA A 45 5.53 -5.28 5.58
C ALA A 45 4.85 -6.62 5.88
N SER A 46 4.60 -6.91 7.15
CA SER A 46 3.88 -8.11 7.57
C SER A 46 2.38 -7.99 7.37
N TYR A 47 1.84 -6.80 7.53
CA TYR A 47 0.43 -6.48 7.35
C TYR A 47 0.28 -5.30 6.39
N ILE A 48 -0.71 -5.39 5.52
CA ILE A 48 -1.04 -4.32 4.58
C ILE A 48 -2.51 -3.98 4.71
N VAL A 49 -2.82 -2.69 4.81
CA VAL A 49 -4.19 -2.18 4.80
C VAL A 49 -4.43 -1.42 3.50
N VAL A 50 -5.42 -1.84 2.76
CA VAL A 50 -5.82 -1.26 1.47
C VAL A 50 -7.27 -0.85 1.52
N CYS A 51 -7.59 0.36 1.05
CA CYS A 51 -8.98 0.79 0.84
C CYS A 51 -9.46 0.38 -0.55
N ASP A 52 -10.69 -0.12 -0.59
CA ASP A 52 -11.39 -0.48 -1.83
C ASP A 52 -12.75 0.25 -1.86
N PRO A 53 -12.99 1.17 -2.79
CA PRO A 53 -12.05 1.67 -3.80
C PRO A 53 -10.87 2.46 -3.21
N VAL A 54 -9.79 2.54 -3.99
CA VAL A 54 -8.58 3.28 -3.60
C VAL A 54 -8.92 4.74 -3.31
N GLN A 55 -8.39 5.25 -2.21
CA GLN A 55 -8.66 6.61 -1.76
C GLN A 55 -7.45 7.51 -2.00
N TYR A 56 -7.69 8.66 -2.59
CA TYR A 56 -6.69 9.69 -2.82
C TYR A 56 -7.07 10.96 -2.05
N HIS A 57 -6.13 11.61 -1.39
CA HIS A 57 -6.33 12.92 -0.77
C HIS A 57 -5.64 14.06 -1.53
N LEU A 58 -4.78 13.71 -2.48
CA LEU A 58 -4.18 14.59 -3.46
C LEU A 58 -4.65 14.19 -4.86
N ARG A 59 -4.12 14.85 -5.87
CA ARG A 59 -4.43 14.49 -7.26
C ARG A 59 -3.90 13.09 -7.57
N PRO A 60 -4.71 12.19 -8.16
CA PRO A 60 -4.28 10.83 -8.48
C PRO A 60 -2.98 10.76 -9.30
N GLU A 61 -2.75 11.76 -10.16
CA GLU A 61 -1.53 11.83 -10.99
C GLU A 61 -0.25 11.99 -10.17
N THR A 62 -0.35 12.51 -8.95
CA THR A 62 0.78 12.67 -8.02
C THR A 62 0.89 11.55 -7.00
N GLN A 63 -0.08 10.64 -6.99
CA GLN A 63 -0.20 9.52 -6.06
C GLN A 63 -0.35 8.17 -6.80
N ARG A 64 0.32 8.00 -7.94
CA ARG A 64 0.26 6.76 -8.73
C ARG A 64 0.82 5.56 -7.96
N THR A 65 1.80 5.77 -7.09
CA THR A 65 2.35 4.74 -6.20
C THR A 65 1.24 4.04 -5.41
N ILE A 66 0.33 4.82 -4.80
CA ILE A 66 -0.80 4.28 -4.04
C ILE A 66 -1.70 3.43 -4.95
N GLY A 67 -2.04 3.95 -6.12
CA GLY A 67 -2.88 3.24 -7.08
C GLY A 67 -2.25 1.93 -7.57
N ILE A 68 -1.00 1.96 -7.99
CA ILE A 68 -0.28 0.79 -8.50
C ILE A 68 -0.21 -0.31 -7.45
N LEU A 69 0.21 0.01 -6.23
CA LEU A 69 0.34 -0.97 -5.15
C LEU A 69 -1.02 -1.51 -4.69
N ALA A 70 -2.02 -0.65 -4.59
CA ALA A 70 -3.37 -1.08 -4.22
C ALA A 70 -3.97 -2.00 -5.29
N ASP A 71 -3.87 -1.65 -6.56
CA ASP A 71 -4.39 -2.47 -7.66
C ASP A 71 -3.66 -3.83 -7.73
N ALA A 72 -2.35 -3.86 -7.51
CA ALA A 72 -1.60 -5.10 -7.47
C ALA A 72 -2.09 -6.05 -6.37
N ILE A 73 -2.45 -5.52 -5.20
CA ILE A 73 -2.98 -6.30 -4.08
C ILE A 73 -4.44 -6.72 -4.34
N LEU A 74 -5.29 -5.77 -4.73
CA LEU A 74 -6.73 -6.00 -4.91
C LEU A 74 -7.05 -6.92 -6.08
N SER A 75 -6.22 -6.95 -7.14
CA SER A 75 -6.37 -7.89 -8.25
C SER A 75 -6.14 -9.34 -7.83
N GLY A 76 -5.30 -9.57 -6.81
CA GLY A 76 -4.92 -10.90 -6.34
C GLY A 76 -4.02 -11.69 -7.31
N GLU A 77 -3.67 -11.14 -8.46
CA GLU A 77 -2.82 -11.80 -9.43
C GLU A 77 -1.38 -11.90 -8.93
N ASP A 78 -0.80 -13.09 -9.00
CA ASP A 78 0.56 -13.41 -8.55
C ASP A 78 0.82 -13.10 -7.07
N CYS A 79 -0.25 -12.95 -6.28
CA CYS A 79 -0.23 -12.46 -4.90
C CYS A 79 -0.57 -13.57 -3.88
N ASP A 80 -0.12 -14.81 -4.13
CA ASP A 80 -0.48 -15.99 -3.35
C ASP A 80 -0.04 -15.91 -1.87
N ASN A 81 0.92 -15.04 -1.56
CA ASN A 81 1.46 -14.87 -0.21
C ASN A 81 0.80 -13.74 0.58
N LEU A 82 -0.34 -13.23 0.11
CA LEU A 82 -1.20 -12.31 0.86
C LEU A 82 -2.53 -12.96 1.18
N GLU A 83 -2.84 -13.06 2.45
CA GLU A 83 -4.10 -13.58 2.96
C GLU A 83 -4.96 -12.41 3.46
N LEU A 84 -6.18 -12.29 2.92
CA LEU A 84 -7.17 -11.35 3.44
C LEU A 84 -7.69 -11.86 4.79
N ILE A 85 -7.31 -11.20 5.88
CA ILE A 85 -7.67 -11.64 7.23
C ILE A 85 -8.85 -10.87 7.82
N LYS A 86 -9.10 -9.64 7.39
CA LYS A 86 -10.20 -8.83 7.89
C LYS A 86 -10.62 -7.75 6.91
N THR A 87 -11.91 -7.40 6.97
CA THR A 87 -12.51 -6.25 6.28
C THR A 87 -13.27 -5.38 7.26
N TYR A 88 -13.23 -4.07 7.02
CA TYR A 88 -13.99 -3.07 7.77
C TYR A 88 -14.76 -2.20 6.79
N GLU A 89 -16.06 -2.11 6.97
CA GLU A 89 -16.87 -1.13 6.25
C GLU A 89 -16.63 0.25 6.85
N LEU A 90 -16.21 1.17 6.00
CA LEU A 90 -16.02 2.58 6.33
C LEU A 90 -17.18 3.40 5.75
N ASP A 91 -17.17 4.70 6.03
CA ASP A 91 -18.16 5.61 5.47
C ASP A 91 -18.02 5.71 3.93
N GLU A 92 -19.07 6.18 3.28
CA GLU A 92 -19.11 6.46 1.83
C GLU A 92 -18.86 5.25 0.92
N GLY A 93 -19.17 4.04 1.38
CA GLY A 93 -19.05 2.82 0.58
C GLY A 93 -17.60 2.35 0.40
N VAL A 94 -16.69 2.77 1.25
CA VAL A 94 -15.29 2.35 1.26
C VAL A 94 -15.11 1.17 2.20
N THR A 95 -14.40 0.14 1.73
CA THR A 95 -14.01 -1.01 2.56
C THR A 95 -12.50 -0.98 2.81
N ALA A 96 -12.09 -1.06 4.07
CA ALA A 96 -10.69 -1.27 4.42
C ALA A 96 -10.42 -2.78 4.51
N LYS A 97 -9.49 -3.27 3.72
CA LYS A 97 -9.08 -4.67 3.67
C LYS A 97 -7.71 -4.84 4.31
N VAL A 98 -7.61 -5.75 5.27
CA VAL A 98 -6.38 -6.07 5.97
C VAL A 98 -5.84 -7.40 5.47
N TYR A 99 -4.62 -7.36 4.95
CA TYR A 99 -3.90 -8.53 4.46
C TYR A 99 -2.74 -8.86 5.39
N TYR A 100 -2.50 -10.16 5.56
CA TYR A 100 -1.31 -10.69 6.21
C TYR A 100 -0.40 -11.35 5.18
N ARG A 101 0.89 -11.03 5.22
CA ARG A 101 1.88 -11.63 4.34
C ARG A 101 2.38 -12.95 4.94
N THR A 102 2.11 -14.05 4.25
CA THR A 102 2.44 -15.41 4.69
C THR A 102 3.84 -15.87 4.27
N GLY A 103 4.48 -15.14 3.36
CA GLY A 103 5.80 -15.49 2.83
C GLY A 103 6.37 -14.40 1.92
N GLU A 104 7.45 -14.71 1.23
CA GLU A 104 8.04 -13.80 0.25
C GLU A 104 7.14 -13.64 -0.97
N TYR A 105 7.10 -12.43 -1.52
CA TYR A 105 6.42 -12.20 -2.79
C TYR A 105 7.10 -12.97 -3.93
N SER A 106 6.29 -13.47 -4.86
CA SER A 106 6.80 -14.13 -6.06
C SER A 106 7.63 -13.17 -6.93
N ALA A 107 8.55 -13.71 -7.69
CA ALA A 107 9.29 -12.92 -8.69
C ALA A 107 8.34 -12.28 -9.72
N ALA A 108 7.27 -12.99 -10.10
CA ALA A 108 6.26 -12.49 -11.03
C ALA A 108 5.54 -11.27 -10.46
N PHE A 109 5.14 -11.29 -9.19
CA PHE A 109 4.53 -10.14 -8.52
C PHE A 109 5.45 -8.92 -8.46
N LYS A 110 6.71 -9.12 -8.06
CA LYS A 110 7.70 -8.05 -8.00
C LYS A 110 7.98 -7.45 -9.38
N GLN A 111 8.11 -8.29 -10.40
CA GLN A 111 8.33 -7.86 -11.77
C GLN A 111 7.13 -7.04 -12.30
N LYS A 112 5.91 -7.50 -12.06
CA LYS A 112 4.69 -6.78 -12.45
C LYS A 112 4.64 -5.37 -11.85
N ILE A 113 4.96 -5.25 -10.56
CA ILE A 113 5.05 -3.93 -9.91
C ILE A 113 6.14 -3.08 -10.57
N ALA A 114 7.33 -3.64 -10.79
CA ALA A 114 8.43 -2.90 -11.40
C ALA A 114 8.09 -2.39 -12.81
N GLU A 115 7.41 -3.20 -13.62
CA GLU A 115 6.93 -2.81 -14.96
C GLU A 115 5.91 -1.67 -14.87
N GLN A 116 4.95 -1.73 -13.96
CA GLN A 116 3.96 -0.68 -13.77
C GLN A 116 4.58 0.64 -13.32
N PHE A 117 5.58 0.60 -12.43
CA PHE A 117 6.32 1.81 -12.05
C PHE A 117 7.17 2.36 -13.17
N HIS A 118 7.82 1.49 -13.95
CA HIS A 118 8.59 1.91 -15.12
C HIS A 118 7.69 2.56 -16.19
N ASP A 119 6.52 2.00 -16.46
CA ASP A 119 5.56 2.56 -17.41
C ASP A 119 4.98 3.89 -16.94
N ALA A 120 4.71 4.03 -15.64
CA ALA A 120 4.19 5.25 -15.07
C ALA A 120 5.24 6.38 -14.99
N TYR A 121 6.50 6.03 -14.77
CA TYR A 121 7.61 6.94 -14.52
C TYR A 121 8.91 6.50 -15.21
N PRO A 122 8.96 6.45 -16.56
CA PRO A 122 10.10 5.89 -17.29
C PRO A 122 11.42 6.64 -17.01
N ASP A 123 11.33 7.95 -16.75
CA ASP A 123 12.48 8.83 -16.57
C ASP A 123 12.79 9.15 -15.09
N VAL A 124 12.19 8.44 -14.14
CA VAL A 124 12.36 8.69 -12.69
C VAL A 124 12.89 7.44 -11.98
N PRO A 125 14.21 7.21 -12.01
CA PRO A 125 14.81 6.01 -11.41
C PRO A 125 14.50 5.82 -9.91
N ALA A 126 14.30 6.92 -9.17
CA ALA A 126 13.95 6.87 -7.74
C ALA A 126 12.59 6.20 -7.46
N LEU A 127 11.75 6.04 -8.48
CA LEU A 127 10.45 5.35 -8.38
C LEU A 127 10.51 3.90 -8.90
N HIS A 128 11.66 3.46 -9.38
CA HIS A 128 11.81 2.08 -9.78
C HIS A 128 12.24 1.23 -8.57
N PRO A 129 11.56 0.08 -8.31
CA PRO A 129 12.04 -0.84 -7.29
C PRO A 129 13.48 -1.26 -7.57
N ALA A 130 14.26 -1.44 -6.52
CA ALA A 130 15.62 -1.96 -6.67
C ALA A 130 15.59 -3.33 -7.38
N ALA A 131 16.44 -3.50 -8.38
CA ALA A 131 16.64 -4.80 -9.01
C ALA A 131 17.28 -5.75 -7.97
N GLU A 132 16.64 -6.89 -7.76
CA GLU A 132 17.22 -7.96 -6.95
C GLU A 132 18.36 -8.67 -7.69
#